data_54ee0407d731a620976f819da92bf7ee
#
_entry.id   54ee0407d731a620976f819da92bf7ee
#
_cell.length_a   1.000
_cell.length_b   1.000
_cell.length_c   1.000
_cell.angle_alpha   90.00
_cell.angle_beta   90.00
_cell.angle_gamma   90.00
#
_symmetry.space_group_name_H-M   'P 1'
#
loop_
_entity.id
_entity.type
_entity.pdbx_description
1 polymer ?
#
loop_
_entity_poly.entity_id
_entity_poly.type
_entity_poly.pdbx_seq_one_letter_code
_entity_poly.pdbx_strand_id
1 'polypeptide(L)'
;MAEYIFSEKDNGASVEVQCGAKISIELKENPTTGYRWTISSIDEVFLKTEGDEFLAPDQTTPGAGGLRRFFFRAKGAGSTALTLINKRAWERDDQAVDAFKLIISILN
;
A
#
# COMPACT_ATOMS: atom_id res chain seq x y z
N MET A 1 12.31 7.48 -15.66
CA MET A 1 11.15 6.69 -15.30
C MET A 1 10.41 7.35 -14.16
N ALA A 2 9.09 7.36 -14.24
CA ALA A 2 8.27 7.96 -13.20
C ALA A 2 8.18 7.06 -11.98
N GLU A 3 8.20 7.67 -10.81
CA GLU A 3 7.97 6.99 -9.54
C GLU A 3 6.97 7.83 -8.73
N TYR A 4 5.99 7.15 -8.15
CA TYR A 4 4.94 7.79 -7.35
C TYR A 4 4.98 7.21 -5.95
N ILE A 5 4.88 8.07 -4.94
CA ILE A 5 4.84 7.66 -3.54
C ILE A 5 3.54 8.18 -2.94
N PHE A 6 2.74 7.27 -2.40
CA PHE A 6 1.48 7.61 -1.74
C PHE A 6 1.55 7.19 -0.28
N SER A 7 0.79 7.85 0.56
CA SER A 7 0.76 7.60 1.99
C SER A 7 -0.68 7.65 2.50
N GLU A 8 -0.85 7.54 3.81
CA GLU A 8 -2.18 7.51 4.43
C GLU A 8 -3.06 8.70 4.06
N LYS A 9 -2.46 9.85 3.79
CA LYS A 9 -3.21 11.05 3.39
C LYS A 9 -3.92 10.86 2.06
N ASP A 10 -3.48 9.90 1.25
CA ASP A 10 -4.05 9.64 -0.07
C ASP A 10 -5.17 8.60 -0.03
N ASN A 11 -5.54 8.12 1.15
CA ASN A 11 -6.62 7.14 1.30
C ASN A 11 -7.91 7.67 0.70
N GLY A 12 -8.51 6.89 -0.19
CA GLY A 12 -9.74 7.25 -0.87
C GLY A 12 -9.53 8.11 -2.11
N ALA A 13 -8.29 8.47 -2.43
CA ALA A 13 -7.99 9.34 -3.57
C ALA A 13 -8.06 8.59 -4.89
N SER A 14 -8.23 9.38 -5.96
CA SER A 14 -8.07 8.91 -7.34
C SER A 14 -6.82 9.58 -7.90
N VAL A 15 -5.89 8.78 -8.41
CA VAL A 15 -4.60 9.27 -8.88
C VAL A 15 -4.32 8.79 -10.30
N GLU A 16 -3.45 9.51 -11.00
CA GLU A 16 -3.02 9.13 -12.34
C GLU A 16 -1.54 8.81 -12.33
N VAL A 17 -1.15 7.71 -12.97
CA VAL A 17 0.24 7.30 -13.08
C VAL A 17 0.53 6.90 -14.52
N GLN A 18 1.79 6.94 -14.92
CA GLN A 18 2.22 6.49 -16.24
C GLN A 18 2.37 4.98 -16.26
N CYS A 19 2.05 4.37 -17.38
CA CYS A 19 2.30 2.95 -17.59
C CYS A 19 3.81 2.68 -17.46
N GLY A 20 4.15 1.63 -16.74
CA GLY A 20 5.55 1.28 -16.44
C GLY A 20 6.11 1.96 -15.21
N ALA A 21 5.37 2.87 -14.59
CA ALA A 21 5.83 3.58 -13.40
C ALA A 21 5.90 2.68 -12.18
N LYS A 22 6.82 3.00 -11.29
CA LYS A 22 6.89 2.38 -9.97
C LYS A 22 5.98 3.14 -9.02
N ILE A 23 5.21 2.40 -8.24
CA ILE A 23 4.29 2.96 -7.24
C ILE A 23 4.69 2.41 -5.88
N SER A 24 4.89 3.31 -4.92
CA SER A 24 5.18 2.95 -3.54
C SER A 24 4.06 3.47 -2.65
N ILE A 25 3.58 2.62 -1.72
CA ILE A 25 2.56 3.01 -0.75
C ILE A 25 3.14 2.82 0.64
N GLU A 26 3.16 3.89 1.43
CA GLU A 26 3.73 3.90 2.78
C GLU A 26 2.64 4.08 3.80
N LEU A 27 2.48 3.11 4.70
CA LEU A 27 1.44 3.13 5.73
C LEU A 27 2.09 2.86 7.09
N LYS A 28 1.63 3.57 8.10
CA LYS A 28 2.13 3.37 9.47
C LYS A 28 1.77 1.97 9.96
N GLU A 29 2.74 1.30 10.56
CA GLU A 29 2.54 -0.03 11.10
C GLU A 29 3.35 -0.19 12.36
N ASN A 30 2.71 -0.69 13.43
CA ASN A 30 3.39 -0.99 14.69
C ASN A 30 3.43 -2.51 14.88
N PRO A 31 4.58 -3.15 14.68
CA PRO A 31 4.67 -4.60 14.74
C PRO A 31 4.40 -5.18 16.13
N THR A 32 4.55 -4.37 17.19
CA THR A 32 4.34 -4.85 18.56
C THR A 32 2.88 -5.17 18.85
N THR A 33 1.94 -4.66 18.04
CA THR A 33 0.51 -4.90 18.24
C THR A 33 0.02 -6.17 17.56
N GLY A 34 0.80 -6.76 16.67
CA GLY A 34 0.39 -7.89 15.85
C GLY A 34 -0.42 -7.49 14.63
N TYR A 35 -0.81 -6.23 14.50
CA TYR A 35 -1.51 -5.72 13.32
C TYR A 35 -0.52 -5.45 12.20
N ARG A 36 -0.88 -5.88 11.00
CA ARG A 36 -0.02 -5.74 9.83
C ARG A 36 -0.85 -5.43 8.60
N TRP A 37 -0.33 -4.55 7.76
CA TRP A 37 -0.96 -4.25 6.48
C TRP A 37 -0.76 -5.41 5.51
N THR A 38 -1.81 -5.70 4.74
CA THR A 38 -1.77 -6.73 3.71
C THR A 38 -2.64 -6.29 2.54
N ILE A 39 -2.34 -6.83 1.36
CA ILE A 39 -3.12 -6.54 0.17
C ILE A 39 -4.43 -7.32 0.25
N SER A 40 -5.56 -6.62 0.22
CA SER A 40 -6.89 -7.23 0.22
C SER A 40 -7.42 -7.43 -1.18
N SER A 41 -7.23 -6.45 -2.07
CA SER A 41 -7.75 -6.51 -3.42
C SER A 41 -6.79 -5.84 -4.37
N ILE A 42 -6.42 -6.55 -5.43
CA ILE A 42 -5.55 -6.06 -6.48
C ILE A 42 -5.90 -6.76 -7.78
N ASP A 43 -5.91 -5.99 -8.89
CA ASP A 43 -6.07 -6.56 -10.22
C ASP A 43 -4.70 -6.63 -10.89
N GLU A 44 -4.20 -7.85 -11.04
CA GLU A 44 -2.85 -8.08 -11.57
C GLU A 44 -2.74 -7.83 -13.07
N VAL A 45 -3.84 -7.62 -13.76
CA VAL A 45 -3.83 -7.15 -15.15
C VAL A 45 -3.23 -5.75 -15.23
N PHE A 46 -3.49 -4.91 -14.22
CA PHE A 46 -3.06 -3.51 -14.20
C PHE A 46 -1.85 -3.24 -13.33
N LEU A 47 -1.69 -4.00 -12.26
CA LEU A 47 -0.63 -3.75 -11.27
C LEU A 47 0.13 -5.02 -10.97
N LYS A 48 1.46 -4.93 -11.03
CA LYS A 48 2.33 -6.02 -10.61
C LYS A 48 2.85 -5.72 -9.22
N THR A 49 2.71 -6.67 -8.30
CA THR A 49 3.29 -6.56 -6.96
C THR A 49 4.79 -6.80 -7.03
N GLU A 50 5.57 -5.88 -6.47
CA GLU A 50 7.03 -5.99 -6.45
C GLU A 50 7.58 -6.11 -5.04
N GLY A 51 6.76 -6.61 -4.12
CA GLY A 51 7.19 -6.87 -2.75
C GLY A 51 6.81 -5.77 -1.79
N ASP A 52 7.26 -5.94 -0.56
CA ASP A 52 7.06 -4.97 0.51
C ASP A 52 8.23 -5.02 1.48
N GLU A 53 8.35 -3.98 2.28
CA GLU A 53 9.37 -3.93 3.32
C GLU A 53 8.84 -3.17 4.53
N PHE A 54 9.41 -3.45 5.69
CA PHE A 54 9.14 -2.73 6.91
C PHE A 54 10.31 -1.82 7.23
N LEU A 55 10.01 -0.53 7.42
CA LEU A 55 11.01 0.47 7.78
C LEU A 55 10.87 0.73 9.27
N ALA A 56 11.86 0.28 10.04
CA ALA A 56 11.86 0.43 11.48
C ALA A 56 11.88 1.91 11.87
N PRO A 57 11.26 2.26 13.03
CA PRO A 57 11.29 3.63 13.51
C PRO A 57 12.69 4.01 13.97
N ASP A 58 12.91 5.32 14.14
CA ASP A 58 14.12 5.83 14.73
C ASP A 58 14.26 5.25 16.13
N GLN A 59 15.43 4.69 16.43
CA GLN A 59 15.69 4.04 17.71
C GLN A 59 15.68 5.01 18.89
N THR A 60 15.74 6.31 18.64
CA THR A 60 15.71 7.31 19.71
C THR A 60 14.30 7.53 20.27
N THR A 61 13.27 6.95 19.65
CA THR A 61 11.88 7.11 20.11
C THR A 61 11.31 5.74 20.44
N PRO A 62 11.50 5.24 21.68
CA PRO A 62 10.99 3.93 22.08
C PRO A 62 9.47 3.84 21.92
N GLY A 63 8.99 2.72 21.37
CA GLY A 63 7.57 2.49 21.18
C GLY A 63 6.97 3.15 19.94
N ALA A 64 7.75 3.90 19.19
CA ALA A 64 7.27 4.46 17.92
C ALA A 64 7.07 3.35 16.91
N GLY A 65 5.98 3.43 16.14
CA GLY A 65 5.73 2.51 15.03
C GLY A 65 6.63 2.85 13.85
N GLY A 66 6.75 1.91 12.92
CA GLY A 66 7.46 2.13 11.67
C GLY A 66 6.52 2.35 10.50
N LEU A 67 7.03 2.10 9.31
CA LEU A 67 6.28 2.19 8.07
C LEU A 67 6.35 0.86 7.34
N ARG A 68 5.21 0.42 6.82
CA ARG A 68 5.14 -0.68 5.86
C ARG A 68 5.08 -0.04 4.48
N ARG A 69 6.02 -0.39 3.62
CA ARG A 69 6.07 0.15 2.26
C ARG A 69 5.81 -0.98 1.27
N PHE A 70 4.79 -0.81 0.43
CA PHE A 70 4.46 -1.75 -0.64
C PHE A 70 4.93 -1.19 -1.97
N PHE A 71 5.43 -2.07 -2.84
CA PHE A 71 5.90 -1.69 -4.17
C PHE A 71 5.04 -2.35 -5.24
N PHE A 72 4.64 -1.55 -6.21
CA PHE A 72 3.86 -2.00 -7.36
C PHE A 72 4.40 -1.37 -8.62
N ARG A 73 4.13 -2.01 -9.75
CA ARG A 73 4.45 -1.46 -11.07
C ARG A 73 3.19 -1.42 -11.91
N ALA A 74 2.93 -0.27 -12.55
CA ALA A 74 1.82 -0.12 -13.47
C ALA A 74 2.13 -0.87 -14.76
N LYS A 75 1.22 -1.76 -15.18
CA LYS A 75 1.44 -2.67 -16.30
C LYS A 75 0.61 -2.34 -17.52
N GLY A 76 -0.64 -1.96 -17.33
CA GLY A 76 -1.57 -1.77 -18.43
C GLY A 76 -2.34 -0.49 -18.27
N ALA A 77 -2.67 0.17 -19.38
CA ALA A 77 -3.49 1.38 -19.35
C ALA A 77 -4.92 1.03 -18.95
N GLY A 78 -5.52 1.89 -18.14
CA GLY A 78 -6.87 1.71 -17.64
C GLY A 78 -7.00 2.15 -16.20
N SER A 79 -8.18 1.89 -15.63
CA SER A 79 -8.47 2.27 -14.24
C SER A 79 -8.63 1.03 -13.37
N THR A 80 -8.03 1.07 -12.18
CA THR A 80 -8.10 -0.04 -11.23
C THR A 80 -8.17 0.47 -9.81
N ALA A 81 -8.65 -0.37 -8.90
CA ALA A 81 -8.69 -0.07 -7.47
C ALA A 81 -7.74 -1.00 -6.73
N LEU A 82 -7.00 -0.43 -5.79
CA LEU A 82 -6.11 -1.18 -4.91
C LEU A 82 -6.56 -0.98 -3.48
N THR A 83 -6.73 -2.08 -2.73
CA THR A 83 -7.15 -2.03 -1.34
C THR A 83 -6.16 -2.78 -0.47
N LEU A 84 -5.68 -2.11 0.57
CA LEU A 84 -4.86 -2.67 1.62
C LEU A 84 -5.64 -2.60 2.93
N ILE A 85 -5.48 -3.62 3.78
CA ILE A 85 -6.17 -3.65 5.08
C ILE A 85 -5.15 -3.94 6.18
N ASN A 86 -5.46 -3.44 7.37
CA ASN A 86 -4.64 -3.65 8.56
C ASN A 86 -5.38 -4.59 9.49
N LYS A 87 -4.84 -5.78 9.70
CA LYS A 87 -5.45 -6.81 10.53
C LYS A 87 -4.37 -7.69 11.14
N ARG A 88 -4.76 -8.49 12.11
CA ARG A 88 -3.90 -9.56 12.62
C ARG A 88 -3.92 -10.74 11.66
N ALA A 89 -2.83 -11.50 11.61
CA ALA A 89 -2.66 -12.57 10.62
C ALA A 89 -3.76 -13.63 10.68
N TRP A 90 -4.32 -13.90 11.85
CA TRP A 90 -5.35 -14.92 12.05
C TRP A 90 -6.77 -14.40 11.89
N GLU A 91 -6.95 -13.10 11.66
CA GLU A 91 -8.28 -12.49 11.49
C GLU A 91 -8.72 -12.54 10.04
N ARG A 92 -10.05 -12.51 9.85
CA ARG A 92 -10.63 -12.37 8.51
C ARG A 92 -10.53 -10.94 8.04
N ASP A 93 -10.64 -10.73 6.74
CA ASP A 93 -10.55 -9.38 6.15
C ASP A 93 -11.60 -8.43 6.72
N ASP A 94 -12.81 -8.95 7.06
CA ASP A 94 -13.87 -8.13 7.62
C ASP A 94 -13.61 -7.71 9.08
N GLN A 95 -12.56 -8.22 9.69
CA GLN A 95 -12.13 -7.87 11.04
C GLN A 95 -11.00 -6.84 11.05
N ALA A 96 -10.61 -6.33 9.88
CA ALA A 96 -9.55 -5.34 9.78
C ALA A 96 -9.90 -4.08 10.57
N VAL A 97 -8.89 -3.52 11.25
CA VAL A 97 -9.08 -2.30 12.05
C VAL A 97 -8.93 -1.04 11.21
N ASP A 98 -8.35 -1.16 10.02
CA ASP A 98 -8.14 -0.02 9.14
C ASP A 98 -8.04 -0.50 7.69
N ALA A 99 -8.29 0.41 6.76
CA ALA A 99 -8.22 0.12 5.35
C ALA A 99 -7.65 1.33 4.60
N PHE A 100 -6.95 1.03 3.51
CA PHE A 100 -6.43 2.04 2.58
C PHE A 100 -6.90 1.66 1.19
N LYS A 101 -7.53 2.61 0.49
CA LYS A 101 -8.03 2.38 -0.87
C LYS A 101 -7.52 3.48 -1.80
N LEU A 102 -7.05 3.08 -2.96
CA LEU A 102 -6.56 4.00 -3.97
C LEU A 102 -7.15 3.62 -5.33
N ILE A 103 -7.71 4.59 -6.01
CA ILE A 103 -8.17 4.41 -7.39
C ILE A 103 -7.04 4.91 -8.28
N ILE A 104 -6.56 4.07 -9.17
CA ILE A 104 -5.40 4.36 -10.00
C ILE A 104 -5.79 4.34 -11.48
N SER A 105 -5.61 5.46 -12.15
CA SER A 105 -5.75 5.56 -13.60
C SER A 105 -4.35 5.48 -14.21
N ILE A 106 -4.13 4.46 -15.03
CA ILE A 106 -2.83 4.24 -15.65
C ILE A 106 -2.89 4.77 -17.08
N LEU A 107 -2.06 5.75 -17.35
CA LEU A 107 -2.01 6.43 -18.65
C LEU A 107 -0.97 5.77 -19.54
N ASN A 108 -1.34 5.64 -20.78
CA ASN A 108 -0.46 5.00 -21.76
C ASN A 108 0.68 5.92 -22.19
#